data_8cf1d4015624194acc04e6773f04a3c3
#
_entry.id   8cf1d4015624194acc04e6773f04a3c3
#
_cell.length_a   1.000
_cell.length_b   1.000
_cell.length_c   1.000
_cell.angle_alpha   90.00
_cell.angle_beta   90.00
_cell.angle_gamma   90.00
#
_symmetry.space_group_name_H-M   'P 1'
#
loop_
_entity.id
_entity.type
_entity.pdbx_description
1 polymer ?
#
loop_
_entity_poly.entity_id
_entity_poly.type
_entity_poly.pdbx_seq_one_letter_code
_entity_poly.pdbx_strand_id
1 'polypeptide(L)'
;ARLANRMLDQLRTAVVYDRAVEQGRSEERTRLAQDLHDDIGARLLTLMYKATNPEMEEYVRHTLQDLKTLTRGLAAAEHPLSHAAAEWKADISQRLAASHCSLAWHFEATSDVPLSVVQWSGLTRILRELVNNVIAHAGASQVEIDARFDRGVLQLTVADDGHGREPQAWAHGLGLGGVRKRVKLLGGLVRWKERQPKGIVCEVRV
;
A
#
# COMPACT_ATOMS: atom_id res chain seq x y z
N ALA A 1 35.73 -30.72 24.79
CA ALA A 1 36.26 -29.42 24.32
C ALA A 1 36.37 -29.35 22.79
N ARG A 2 37.04 -30.29 22.09
CA ARG A 2 37.27 -30.26 20.62
C ARG A 2 35.98 -30.36 19.78
N LEU A 3 35.00 -31.16 20.19
CA LEU A 3 33.71 -31.29 19.51
C LEU A 3 32.85 -30.00 19.62
N ALA A 4 32.84 -29.39 20.79
CA ALA A 4 32.11 -28.14 21.02
C ALA A 4 32.71 -26.97 20.19
N ASN A 5 34.05 -26.90 20.08
CA ASN A 5 34.68 -25.88 19.26
C ASN A 5 34.39 -26.07 17.76
N ARG A 6 34.41 -27.29 17.26
CA ARG A 6 34.00 -27.59 15.87
C ARG A 6 32.54 -27.18 15.57
N MET A 7 31.66 -27.47 16.51
CA MET A 7 30.22 -27.13 16.37
C MET A 7 30.01 -25.61 16.38
N LEU A 8 30.74 -24.88 17.23
CA LEU A 8 30.73 -23.42 17.26
C LEU A 8 31.29 -22.81 15.96
N ASP A 9 32.36 -23.35 15.41
CA ASP A 9 32.94 -22.86 14.15
C ASP A 9 31.97 -23.13 12.96
N GLN A 10 31.31 -24.29 12.92
CA GLN A 10 30.30 -24.57 11.91
C GLN A 10 29.10 -23.64 12.00
N LEU A 11 28.60 -23.34 13.22
CA LEU A 11 27.51 -22.39 13.42
C LEU A 11 27.91 -20.97 13.02
N ARG A 12 29.13 -20.54 13.36
CA ARG A 12 29.63 -19.24 12.93
C ARG A 12 29.72 -19.13 11.41
N THR A 13 30.24 -20.17 10.76
CA THR A 13 30.34 -20.20 9.29
C THR A 13 28.96 -20.17 8.63
N ALA A 14 27.99 -20.93 9.16
CA ALA A 14 26.61 -20.91 8.67
C ALA A 14 25.96 -19.53 8.81
N VAL A 15 26.13 -18.87 9.97
CA VAL A 15 25.58 -17.52 10.20
C VAL A 15 26.21 -16.48 9.27
N VAL A 16 27.53 -16.57 9.04
CA VAL A 16 28.22 -15.66 8.11
C VAL A 16 27.74 -15.90 6.67
N TYR A 17 27.59 -17.16 6.28
CA TYR A 17 27.07 -17.52 4.95
C TYR A 17 25.65 -17.01 4.74
N ASP A 18 24.73 -17.23 5.70
CA ASP A 18 23.34 -16.76 5.62
C ASP A 18 23.28 -15.23 5.51
N ARG A 19 24.10 -14.53 6.28
CA ARG A 19 24.19 -13.05 6.19
C ARG A 19 24.68 -12.58 4.82
N ALA A 20 25.72 -13.24 4.28
CA ALA A 20 26.24 -12.88 2.97
C ALA A 20 25.23 -13.14 1.83
N VAL A 21 24.48 -14.23 1.92
CA VAL A 21 23.40 -14.54 0.97
C VAL A 21 22.27 -13.51 1.07
N GLU A 22 21.85 -13.14 2.29
CA GLU A 22 20.76 -12.16 2.47
C GLU A 22 21.21 -10.75 2.04
N GLN A 23 22.47 -10.39 2.31
CA GLN A 23 23.04 -9.14 1.81
C GLN A 23 23.07 -9.11 0.28
N GLY A 24 23.55 -10.17 -0.38
CA GLY A 24 23.55 -10.25 -1.83
C GLY A 24 22.15 -10.18 -2.44
N ARG A 25 21.15 -10.81 -1.79
CA ARG A 25 19.73 -10.69 -2.20
C ARG A 25 19.21 -9.26 -2.03
N SER A 26 19.59 -8.57 -0.96
CA SER A 26 19.17 -7.19 -0.71
C SER A 26 19.77 -6.23 -1.73
N GLU A 27 21.06 -6.38 -2.04
CA GLU A 27 21.76 -5.59 -3.05
C GLU A 27 21.14 -5.79 -4.44
N GLU A 28 20.85 -7.05 -4.80
CA GLU A 28 20.22 -7.37 -6.09
C GLU A 28 18.80 -6.80 -6.18
N ARG A 29 18.00 -6.89 -5.11
CA ARG A 29 16.67 -6.26 -5.06
C ARG A 29 16.74 -4.75 -5.25
N THR A 30 17.71 -4.10 -4.61
CA THR A 30 17.92 -2.64 -4.73
C THR A 30 18.34 -2.27 -6.16
N ARG A 31 19.25 -3.03 -6.75
CA ARG A 31 19.67 -2.85 -8.14
C ARG A 31 18.51 -3.00 -9.11
N LEU A 32 17.75 -4.09 -9.00
CA LEU A 32 16.55 -4.31 -9.83
C LEU A 32 15.51 -3.20 -9.68
N ALA A 33 15.31 -2.71 -8.45
CA ALA A 33 14.40 -1.59 -8.21
C ALA A 33 14.86 -0.33 -8.94
N GLN A 34 16.16 -0.06 -8.96
CA GLN A 34 16.74 1.09 -9.63
C GLN A 34 16.65 0.96 -11.16
N ASP A 35 17.02 -0.19 -11.71
CA ASP A 35 16.94 -0.48 -13.15
C ASP A 35 15.48 -0.34 -13.66
N LEU A 36 14.51 -0.89 -12.90
CA LEU A 36 13.09 -0.75 -13.22
C LEU A 36 12.61 0.71 -13.15
N HIS A 37 13.08 1.46 -12.14
CA HIS A 37 12.73 2.87 -11.99
C HIS A 37 13.24 3.69 -13.17
N ASP A 38 14.49 3.49 -13.56
CA ASP A 38 15.16 4.28 -14.59
C ASP A 38 14.63 3.91 -15.98
N ASP A 39 14.55 2.64 -16.34
CA ASP A 39 14.13 2.22 -17.69
C ASP A 39 12.60 2.40 -17.91
N ILE A 40 11.77 1.84 -17.02
CA ILE A 40 10.31 1.93 -17.19
C ILE A 40 9.82 3.34 -16.86
N GLY A 41 10.42 4.00 -15.85
CA GLY A 41 10.10 5.38 -15.48
C GLY A 41 10.34 6.35 -16.63
N ALA A 42 11.48 6.26 -17.30
CA ALA A 42 11.80 7.09 -18.46
C ALA A 42 10.83 6.86 -19.62
N ARG A 43 10.46 5.61 -19.90
CA ARG A 43 9.47 5.26 -20.94
C ARG A 43 8.08 5.80 -20.62
N LEU A 44 7.64 5.69 -19.39
CA LEU A 44 6.35 6.21 -18.95
C LEU A 44 6.31 7.74 -18.99
N LEU A 45 7.39 8.42 -18.60
CA LEU A 45 7.51 9.87 -18.75
C LEU A 45 7.42 10.28 -20.22
N THR A 46 8.09 9.56 -21.11
CA THR A 46 8.00 9.81 -22.55
C THR A 46 6.57 9.63 -23.07
N LEU A 47 5.85 8.61 -22.59
CA LEU A 47 4.44 8.40 -22.93
C LEU A 47 3.56 9.52 -22.40
N MET A 48 3.83 10.03 -21.19
CA MET A 48 3.09 11.15 -20.61
C MET A 48 3.23 12.43 -21.46
N TYR A 49 4.46 12.73 -21.93
CA TYR A 49 4.68 13.86 -22.84
C TYR A 49 4.03 13.69 -24.23
N LYS A 50 3.80 12.44 -24.64
CA LYS A 50 3.12 12.10 -25.91
C LYS A 50 1.62 11.89 -25.76
N ALA A 51 1.09 11.96 -24.54
CA ALA A 51 -0.34 11.79 -24.29
C ALA A 51 -1.12 12.91 -25.01
N THR A 52 -2.09 12.52 -25.83
CA THR A 52 -2.89 13.42 -26.65
C THR A 52 -4.23 13.79 -26.00
N ASN A 53 -4.59 13.10 -24.92
CA ASN A 53 -5.81 13.37 -24.18
C ASN A 53 -5.58 13.26 -22.65
N PRO A 54 -6.41 13.93 -21.84
CA PRO A 54 -6.27 13.92 -20.37
C PRO A 54 -6.39 12.53 -19.75
N GLU A 55 -7.22 11.66 -20.30
CA GLU A 55 -7.43 10.30 -19.79
C GLU A 55 -6.15 9.45 -19.90
N MET A 56 -5.45 9.54 -21.02
CA MET A 56 -4.17 8.86 -21.24
C MET A 56 -3.09 9.43 -20.32
N GLU A 57 -3.03 10.74 -20.16
CA GLU A 57 -2.09 11.38 -19.24
C GLU A 57 -2.31 10.91 -17.79
N GLU A 58 -3.56 10.86 -17.35
CA GLU A 58 -3.92 10.39 -16.02
C GLU A 58 -3.57 8.92 -15.84
N TYR A 59 -3.84 8.08 -16.81
CA TYR A 59 -3.48 6.65 -16.79
C TYR A 59 -1.96 6.47 -16.65
N VAL A 60 -1.16 7.20 -17.42
CA VAL A 60 0.31 7.13 -17.35
C VAL A 60 0.82 7.64 -15.99
N ARG A 61 0.23 8.72 -15.47
CA ARG A 61 0.57 9.26 -14.15
C ARG A 61 0.30 8.24 -13.03
N HIS A 62 -0.84 7.55 -13.07
CA HIS A 62 -1.13 6.46 -12.13
C HIS A 62 -0.13 5.30 -12.26
N THR A 63 0.22 4.93 -13.48
CA THR A 63 1.21 3.85 -13.73
C THR A 63 2.60 4.22 -13.21
N LEU A 64 3.04 5.48 -13.37
CA LEU A 64 4.28 5.99 -12.77
C LEU A 64 4.26 5.94 -11.23
N GLN A 65 3.13 6.32 -10.64
CA GLN A 65 2.95 6.23 -9.18
C GLN A 65 3.03 4.76 -8.71
N ASP A 66 2.43 3.87 -9.48
CA ASP A 66 2.47 2.43 -9.22
C ASP A 66 3.90 1.89 -9.29
N LEU A 67 4.66 2.26 -10.31
CA LEU A 67 6.06 1.90 -10.44
C LEU A 67 6.89 2.39 -9.24
N LYS A 68 6.76 3.66 -8.85
CA LYS A 68 7.46 4.24 -7.68
C LYS A 68 7.15 3.48 -6.39
N THR A 69 5.90 3.05 -6.21
CA THR A 69 5.51 2.26 -5.03
C THR A 69 6.15 0.88 -5.05
N LEU A 70 6.16 0.20 -6.19
CA LEU A 70 6.78 -1.12 -6.34
C LEU A 70 8.30 -1.08 -6.15
N THR A 71 9.00 -0.13 -6.78
CA THR A 71 10.45 -0.02 -6.67
C THR A 71 10.90 0.32 -5.26
N ARG A 72 10.15 1.17 -4.54
CA ARG A 72 10.39 1.44 -3.12
C ARG A 72 10.23 0.17 -2.28
N GLY A 73 9.16 -0.60 -2.52
CA GLY A 73 8.93 -1.86 -1.83
C GLY A 73 10.02 -2.90 -2.08
N LEU A 74 10.53 -2.99 -3.30
CA LEU A 74 11.64 -3.90 -3.64
C LEU A 74 12.95 -3.54 -2.94
N ALA A 75 13.23 -2.27 -2.77
CA ALA A 75 14.45 -1.79 -2.11
C ALA A 75 14.45 -2.02 -0.60
N ALA A 76 13.28 -2.14 0.05
CA ALA A 76 13.20 -2.40 1.48
C ALA A 76 13.45 -3.89 1.79
N ALA A 77 14.19 -4.15 2.88
CA ALA A 77 14.52 -5.51 3.31
C ALA A 77 13.28 -6.26 3.83
N GLU A 78 12.46 -5.56 4.62
CA GLU A 78 11.23 -6.08 5.22
C GLU A 78 10.21 -4.94 5.37
N HIS A 79 8.94 -5.31 5.41
CA HIS A 79 7.83 -4.38 5.66
C HIS A 79 7.00 -4.89 6.86
N PRO A 80 7.48 -4.73 8.10
CA PRO A 80 6.65 -5.05 9.28
C PRO A 80 5.34 -4.28 9.21
N LEU A 81 4.24 -4.92 9.59
CA LEU A 81 2.90 -4.33 9.50
C LEU A 81 2.80 -3.02 10.32
N SER A 82 3.45 -2.96 11.48
CA SER A 82 3.50 -1.75 12.31
C SER A 82 4.19 -0.60 11.60
N HIS A 83 5.30 -0.86 10.91
CA HIS A 83 6.02 0.14 10.13
C HIS A 83 5.20 0.60 8.92
N ALA A 84 4.59 -0.33 8.19
CA ALA A 84 3.69 -0.02 7.09
C ALA A 84 2.51 0.85 7.55
N ALA A 85 1.90 0.55 8.70
CA ALA A 85 0.81 1.33 9.28
C ALA A 85 1.24 2.77 9.62
N ALA A 86 2.45 2.96 10.15
CA ALA A 86 3.01 4.28 10.42
C ALA A 86 3.26 5.09 9.13
N GLU A 87 3.80 4.46 8.08
CA GLU A 87 3.97 5.08 6.77
C GLU A 87 2.63 5.49 6.14
N TRP A 88 1.63 4.60 6.19
CA TRP A 88 0.28 4.89 5.68
C TRP A 88 -0.34 6.07 6.43
N LYS A 89 -0.26 6.09 7.76
CA LYS A 89 -0.74 7.21 8.57
C LYS A 89 -0.10 8.54 8.14
N ALA A 90 1.21 8.55 7.98
CA ALA A 90 1.96 9.76 7.60
C ALA A 90 1.55 10.26 6.20
N ASP A 91 1.51 9.37 5.18
CA ASP A 91 1.12 9.71 3.81
C ASP A 91 -0.33 10.22 3.76
N ILE A 92 -1.25 9.54 4.43
CA ILE A 92 -2.68 9.88 4.44
C ILE A 92 -2.93 11.20 5.21
N SER A 93 -2.26 11.40 6.36
CA SER A 93 -2.35 12.65 7.10
C SER A 93 -1.94 13.85 6.26
N GLN A 94 -0.84 13.72 5.52
CA GLN A 94 -0.36 14.79 4.63
C GLN A 94 -1.37 15.11 3.52
N ARG A 95 -1.96 14.09 2.90
CA ARG A 95 -2.96 14.24 1.82
C ARG A 95 -4.24 14.91 2.30
N LEU A 96 -4.77 14.45 3.42
CA LEU A 96 -6.00 14.98 4.00
C LEU A 96 -5.81 16.41 4.51
N ALA A 97 -4.67 16.71 5.13
CA ALA A 97 -4.34 18.06 5.57
C ALA A 97 -4.30 19.06 4.40
N ALA A 98 -3.75 18.66 3.25
CA ALA A 98 -3.74 19.49 2.04
C ALA A 98 -5.16 19.77 1.49
N SER A 99 -6.14 18.96 1.86
CA SER A 99 -7.56 19.09 1.46
C SER A 99 -8.45 19.61 2.60
N HIS A 100 -7.86 20.14 3.68
CA HIS A 100 -8.57 20.64 4.86
C HIS A 100 -9.50 19.59 5.51
N CYS A 101 -9.15 18.31 5.39
CA CYS A 101 -9.87 17.20 5.98
C CYS A 101 -9.09 16.60 7.16
N SER A 102 -9.77 16.35 8.27
CA SER A 102 -9.14 15.76 9.46
C SER A 102 -9.06 14.25 9.37
N LEU A 103 -8.02 13.64 9.99
CA LEU A 103 -7.84 12.19 10.06
C LEU A 103 -7.99 11.71 11.50
N ALA A 104 -8.90 10.75 11.73
CA ALA A 104 -8.89 9.88 12.90
C ALA A 104 -8.27 8.53 12.50
N TRP A 105 -7.15 8.17 13.12
CA TRP A 105 -6.40 6.96 12.79
C TRP A 105 -6.31 6.03 13.99
N HIS A 106 -6.76 4.79 13.80
CA HIS A 106 -6.59 3.71 14.76
C HIS A 106 -5.85 2.55 14.12
N PHE A 107 -4.87 1.97 14.83
CA PHE A 107 -4.16 0.77 14.41
C PHE A 107 -3.97 -0.17 15.60
N GLU A 108 -4.37 -1.41 15.42
CA GLU A 108 -4.21 -2.48 16.42
C GLU A 108 -3.77 -3.77 15.72
N ALA A 109 -2.78 -4.45 16.28
CA ALA A 109 -2.30 -5.72 15.77
C ALA A 109 -1.95 -6.67 16.94
N THR A 110 -2.44 -7.91 16.87
CA THR A 110 -2.11 -8.94 17.85
C THR A 110 -0.69 -9.48 17.68
N SER A 111 -0.09 -9.29 16.52
CA SER A 111 1.30 -9.61 16.22
C SER A 111 1.81 -8.72 15.09
N ASP A 112 3.11 -8.41 15.10
CA ASP A 112 3.75 -7.67 14.02
C ASP A 112 4.32 -8.65 12.99
N VAL A 113 3.65 -8.75 11.84
CA VAL A 113 4.01 -9.68 10.76
C VAL A 113 4.68 -8.94 9.62
N PRO A 114 5.68 -9.54 8.94
CA PRO A 114 6.23 -8.95 7.73
C PRO A 114 5.25 -9.06 6.58
N LEU A 115 4.99 -7.95 5.90
CA LEU A 115 4.26 -7.92 4.65
C LEU A 115 5.20 -8.21 3.48
N SER A 116 4.77 -9.04 2.55
CA SER A 116 5.44 -9.13 1.25
C SER A 116 5.34 -7.79 0.49
N VAL A 117 6.24 -7.56 -0.47
CA VAL A 117 6.20 -6.38 -1.35
C VAL A 117 4.84 -6.23 -2.03
N VAL A 118 4.25 -7.35 -2.45
CA VAL A 118 2.93 -7.37 -3.11
C VAL A 118 1.82 -6.92 -2.14
N GLN A 119 1.83 -7.42 -0.90
CA GLN A 119 0.89 -7.03 0.14
C GLN A 119 1.06 -5.56 0.51
N TRP A 120 2.29 -5.14 0.85
CA TRP A 120 2.57 -3.75 1.21
C TRP A 120 2.19 -2.77 0.11
N SER A 121 2.61 -3.01 -1.14
CA SER A 121 2.28 -2.12 -2.26
C SER A 121 0.79 -2.14 -2.61
N GLY A 122 0.16 -3.31 -2.56
CA GLY A 122 -1.28 -3.45 -2.81
C GLY A 122 -2.11 -2.69 -1.79
N LEU A 123 -1.82 -2.85 -0.49
CA LEU A 123 -2.50 -2.15 0.59
C LEU A 123 -2.28 -0.63 0.55
N THR A 124 -1.03 -0.21 0.29
CA THR A 124 -0.71 1.22 0.11
C THR A 124 -1.56 1.85 -0.99
N ARG A 125 -1.70 1.17 -2.13
CA ARG A 125 -2.51 1.68 -3.25
C ARG A 125 -4.00 1.67 -2.96
N ILE A 126 -4.50 0.63 -2.28
CA ILE A 126 -5.89 0.56 -1.85
C ILE A 126 -6.21 1.75 -0.96
N LEU A 127 -5.41 2.00 0.08
CA LEU A 127 -5.63 3.12 1.00
C LEU A 127 -5.56 4.47 0.29
N ARG A 128 -4.57 4.70 -0.56
CA ARG A 128 -4.44 5.93 -1.34
C ARG A 128 -5.64 6.16 -2.24
N GLU A 129 -6.11 5.13 -2.92
CA GLU A 129 -7.27 5.24 -3.82
C GLU A 129 -8.54 5.56 -3.05
N LEU A 130 -8.78 4.90 -1.90
CA LEU A 130 -9.93 5.19 -1.05
C LEU A 130 -9.91 6.63 -0.54
N VAL A 131 -8.76 7.11 -0.06
CA VAL A 131 -8.60 8.49 0.42
C VAL A 131 -8.72 9.51 -0.72
N ASN A 132 -8.15 9.24 -1.89
CA ASN A 132 -8.30 10.11 -3.05
C ASN A 132 -9.77 10.24 -3.48
N ASN A 133 -10.53 9.13 -3.42
CA ASN A 133 -11.97 9.17 -3.71
C ASN A 133 -12.73 10.05 -2.70
N VAL A 134 -12.37 10.00 -1.42
CA VAL A 134 -12.96 10.90 -0.42
C VAL A 134 -12.62 12.36 -0.74
N ILE A 135 -11.35 12.67 -0.99
CA ILE A 135 -10.89 14.04 -1.31
C ILE A 135 -11.60 14.58 -2.55
N ALA A 136 -11.70 13.77 -3.62
CA ALA A 136 -12.24 14.21 -4.88
C ALA A 136 -13.78 14.29 -4.92
N HIS A 137 -14.48 13.45 -4.16
CA HIS A 137 -15.89 13.21 -4.40
C HIS A 137 -16.80 13.34 -3.17
N ALA A 138 -16.27 13.18 -1.94
CA ALA A 138 -17.14 13.11 -0.77
C ALA A 138 -17.52 14.48 -0.19
N GLY A 139 -16.67 15.50 -0.36
CA GLY A 139 -16.84 16.79 0.35
C GLY A 139 -16.81 16.59 1.87
N ALA A 140 -15.99 15.63 2.33
CA ALA A 140 -15.88 15.27 3.73
C ALA A 140 -15.04 16.26 4.52
N SER A 141 -15.35 16.43 5.79
CA SER A 141 -14.54 17.19 6.75
C SER A 141 -13.68 16.27 7.63
N GLN A 142 -14.03 15.00 7.72
CA GLN A 142 -13.35 14.02 8.53
C GLN A 142 -13.31 12.66 7.82
N VAL A 143 -12.13 12.02 7.90
CA VAL A 143 -11.92 10.62 7.53
C VAL A 143 -11.47 9.85 8.75
N GLU A 144 -12.06 8.70 8.98
CA GLU A 144 -11.71 7.76 10.02
C GLU A 144 -11.16 6.48 9.38
N ILE A 145 -9.98 6.07 9.81
CA ILE A 145 -9.35 4.84 9.35
C ILE A 145 -9.04 3.94 10.54
N ASP A 146 -9.60 2.75 10.52
CA ASP A 146 -9.35 1.70 11.49
C ASP A 146 -8.67 0.52 10.79
N ALA A 147 -7.50 0.14 11.27
CA ALA A 147 -6.70 -0.97 10.74
C ALA A 147 -6.46 -1.99 11.87
N ARG A 148 -7.01 -3.18 11.74
CA ARG A 148 -6.89 -4.25 12.75
C ARG A 148 -6.34 -5.51 12.12
N PHE A 149 -5.32 -6.07 12.77
CA PHE A 149 -4.76 -7.37 12.40
C PHE A 149 -4.93 -8.38 13.53
N ASP A 150 -5.67 -9.43 13.24
CA ASP A 150 -5.88 -10.54 14.17
C ASP A 150 -5.94 -11.87 13.40
N ARG A 151 -5.30 -12.90 13.96
CA ARG A 151 -5.32 -14.28 13.43
C ARG A 151 -5.02 -14.40 11.94
N GLY A 152 -4.05 -13.62 11.45
CA GLY A 152 -3.61 -13.66 10.05
C GLY A 152 -4.51 -12.90 9.08
N VAL A 153 -5.47 -12.12 9.57
CA VAL A 153 -6.40 -11.32 8.77
C VAL A 153 -6.20 -9.85 9.09
N LEU A 154 -5.95 -9.05 8.07
CA LEU A 154 -5.95 -7.58 8.16
C LEU A 154 -7.33 -7.06 7.72
N GLN A 155 -7.97 -6.32 8.61
CA GLN A 155 -9.20 -5.60 8.34
C GLN A 155 -8.91 -4.10 8.32
N LEU A 156 -9.23 -3.45 7.21
CA LEU A 156 -9.11 -2.00 7.02
C LEU A 156 -10.50 -1.43 6.83
N THR A 157 -10.85 -0.43 7.62
CA THR A 157 -12.08 0.34 7.47
C THR A 157 -11.72 1.78 7.19
N VAL A 158 -12.23 2.34 6.11
CA VAL A 158 -12.12 3.76 5.75
C VAL A 158 -13.52 4.33 5.73
N ALA A 159 -13.79 5.30 6.60
CA ALA A 159 -15.08 5.94 6.74
C ALA A 159 -14.94 7.46 6.58
N ASP A 160 -15.85 8.08 5.83
CA ASP A 160 -15.95 9.54 5.70
C ASP A 160 -17.29 10.07 6.23
N ASP A 161 -17.36 11.38 6.47
CA ASP A 161 -18.56 12.09 6.88
C ASP A 161 -19.15 12.94 5.73
N GLY A 162 -18.80 12.60 4.50
CA GLY A 162 -19.18 13.34 3.30
C GLY A 162 -20.63 13.17 2.88
N HIS A 163 -20.94 13.54 1.65
CA HIS A 163 -22.33 13.57 1.16
C HIS A 163 -22.96 12.18 1.07
N GLY A 164 -22.15 11.12 0.90
CA GLY A 164 -22.62 9.76 0.70
C GLY A 164 -23.56 9.66 -0.52
N ARG A 165 -23.29 8.75 -1.43
CA ARG A 165 -24.26 8.35 -2.48
C ARG A 165 -24.34 6.84 -2.42
N GLU A 166 -25.50 6.28 -2.70
CA GLU A 166 -25.65 4.83 -2.79
C GLU A 166 -24.50 4.22 -3.57
N PRO A 167 -23.70 3.32 -2.97
CA PRO A 167 -22.54 2.71 -3.65
C PRO A 167 -22.92 1.99 -4.94
N GLN A 168 -24.19 1.58 -5.06
CA GLN A 168 -24.76 0.93 -6.24
C GLN A 168 -24.97 1.90 -7.42
N ALA A 169 -25.14 3.19 -7.13
CA ALA A 169 -25.32 4.23 -8.14
C ALA A 169 -23.99 4.78 -8.69
N TRP A 170 -22.86 4.32 -8.16
CA TRP A 170 -21.57 4.80 -8.63
C TRP A 170 -21.26 4.22 -10.01
N ALA A 171 -21.08 5.13 -10.98
CA ALA A 171 -20.52 4.73 -12.27
C ALA A 171 -19.23 3.92 -12.03
N HIS A 172 -19.04 2.85 -12.78
CA HIS A 172 -17.86 1.98 -12.69
C HIS A 172 -16.61 2.75 -13.15
N GLY A 173 -16.17 3.73 -12.35
CA GLY A 173 -14.94 4.49 -12.58
C GLY A 173 -13.70 3.61 -12.37
N LEU A 174 -12.59 4.03 -12.98
CA LEU A 174 -11.30 3.32 -12.89
C LEU A 174 -10.84 3.07 -11.45
N GLY A 175 -11.16 3.97 -10.50
CA GLY A 175 -10.74 3.90 -9.10
C GLY A 175 -11.33 2.73 -8.32
N LEU A 176 -12.65 2.59 -8.28
CA LEU A 176 -13.31 1.52 -7.51
C LEU A 176 -13.04 0.14 -8.11
N GLY A 177 -12.99 0.05 -9.45
CA GLY A 177 -12.57 -1.15 -10.14
C GLY A 177 -11.13 -1.56 -9.80
N GLY A 178 -10.25 -0.57 -9.67
CA GLY A 178 -8.87 -0.75 -9.23
C GLY A 178 -8.75 -1.30 -7.81
N VAL A 179 -9.53 -0.77 -6.86
CA VAL A 179 -9.58 -1.28 -5.48
C VAL A 179 -10.07 -2.73 -5.45
N ARG A 180 -11.20 -3.05 -6.11
CA ARG A 180 -11.74 -4.42 -6.18
C ARG A 180 -10.71 -5.41 -6.75
N LYS A 181 -10.05 -5.04 -7.84
CA LYS A 181 -9.04 -5.87 -8.48
C LYS A 181 -7.85 -6.14 -7.55
N ARG A 182 -7.34 -5.11 -6.87
CA ARG A 182 -6.21 -5.24 -5.95
C ARG A 182 -6.56 -6.08 -4.72
N VAL A 183 -7.73 -5.85 -4.12
CA VAL A 183 -8.19 -6.64 -2.99
C VAL A 183 -8.34 -8.11 -3.38
N LYS A 184 -8.90 -8.41 -4.56
CA LYS A 184 -9.01 -9.77 -5.08
C LYS A 184 -7.62 -10.42 -5.30
N LEU A 185 -6.63 -9.67 -5.80
CA LEU A 185 -5.25 -10.17 -5.97
C LEU A 185 -4.59 -10.51 -4.63
N LEU A 186 -4.97 -9.83 -3.56
CA LEU A 186 -4.53 -10.14 -2.20
C LEU A 186 -5.33 -11.27 -1.53
N GLY A 187 -6.27 -11.89 -2.26
CA GLY A 187 -7.13 -12.96 -1.73
C GLY A 187 -8.26 -12.44 -0.81
N GLY A 188 -8.54 -11.15 -0.84
CA GLY A 188 -9.44 -10.49 0.07
C GLY A 188 -10.82 -10.14 -0.49
N LEU A 189 -11.59 -9.45 0.34
CA LEU A 189 -12.94 -8.96 0.03
C LEU A 189 -13.02 -7.47 0.34
N VAL A 190 -13.82 -6.74 -0.44
CA VAL A 190 -14.12 -5.32 -0.20
C VAL A 190 -15.62 -5.08 -0.30
N ARG A 191 -16.13 -4.24 0.62
CA ARG A 191 -17.54 -3.83 0.67
C ARG A 191 -17.62 -2.35 0.93
N TRP A 192 -18.63 -1.70 0.34
CA TRP A 192 -19.00 -0.32 0.61
C TRP A 192 -20.40 -0.29 1.17
N LYS A 193 -20.63 0.56 2.16
CA LYS A 193 -21.94 0.80 2.77
C LYS A 193 -22.10 2.27 3.12
N GLU A 194 -23.31 2.75 3.23
CA GLU A 194 -23.59 4.08 3.74
C GLU A 194 -23.26 4.17 5.22
N ARG A 195 -22.71 5.32 5.62
CA ARG A 195 -22.49 5.68 7.01
C ARG A 195 -23.69 6.50 7.52
N GLN A 196 -24.17 6.20 8.72
CA GLN A 196 -25.15 7.01 9.39
C GLN A 196 -24.48 8.09 10.24
N PRO A 197 -24.95 9.37 10.25
CA PRO A 197 -26.10 9.91 9.52
C PRO A 197 -25.79 10.24 8.05
N LYS A 198 -24.53 10.29 7.63
CA LYS A 198 -24.05 10.58 6.28
C LYS A 198 -22.64 10.08 6.04
N GLY A 199 -22.24 9.90 4.79
CA GLY A 199 -20.91 9.45 4.37
C GLY A 199 -20.91 8.01 3.89
N ILE A 200 -19.69 7.49 3.64
CA ILE A 200 -19.47 6.12 3.16
C ILE A 200 -18.50 5.41 4.09
N VAL A 201 -18.69 4.12 4.24
CA VAL A 201 -17.74 3.19 4.87
C VAL A 201 -17.29 2.18 3.83
N CYS A 202 -15.99 2.07 3.64
CA CYS A 202 -15.36 1.01 2.87
C CYS A 202 -14.67 0.03 3.83
N GLU A 203 -15.01 -1.24 3.75
CA GLU A 203 -14.43 -2.33 4.52
C GLU A 203 -13.63 -3.22 3.58
N VAL A 204 -12.34 -3.38 3.85
CA VAL A 204 -11.42 -4.28 3.15
C VAL A 204 -10.95 -5.34 4.14
N ARG A 205 -10.96 -6.59 3.73
CA ARG A 205 -10.47 -7.73 4.51
C ARG A 205 -9.52 -8.55 3.64
N VAL A 206 -8.30 -8.73 4.09
CA VAL A 206 -7.24 -9.51 3.43
C VAL A 206 -6.48 -10.38 4.41
#